data_ab8c7de5459ebe1db21dcd0ae871767a
#
_entry.id   ab8c7de5459ebe1db21dcd0ae871767a
#
_cell.length_a   1.000
_cell.length_b   1.000
_cell.length_c   1.000
_cell.angle_alpha   90.00
_cell.angle_beta   90.00
_cell.angle_gamma   90.00
#
_symmetry.space_group_name_H-M   'P 1'
#
loop_
_entity.id
_entity.type
_entity.pdbx_description
1 polymer ?
#
loop_
_entity_poly.entity_id
_entity_poly.type
_entity_poly.pdbx_seq_one_letter_code
_entity_poly.pdbx_strand_id
1 'polypeptide(L)'
;MLSPVALAAGDFLTWRIRLPDSGSSSPPCEKGEKRMEQYTTQMDAARRGIVTKELEIVAKKERMTVEELMPLVAEGKVAICANKHHTCIDPEGVGSMLRTKINVNLGVSRDCKDYDVEMEKVMAAVSMGAHAIMDLSSHGNTIPFRRKLTAECPAMIGTVPIYDSVIHYQRDLATLTAKDFIDVVRLHAEDGVDFVTLHCGITRKTIEQIRTHKRKMNIVSRGGSLVFAWMCMTGNENPFYEHYDEVLDILREYDVTI
;
A
#
# COMPACT_ATOMS: atom_id res chain seq x y z
N MET A 1 52.34 27.42 -21.07
CA MET A 1 51.67 28.72 -20.84
C MET A 1 50.21 28.53 -21.24
N LEU A 2 49.33 28.19 -20.30
CA LEU A 2 47.91 28.23 -20.47
C LEU A 2 47.31 28.70 -19.14
N SER A 3 46.64 29.82 -19.22
CA SER A 3 46.03 30.57 -18.14
C SER A 3 44.81 29.86 -17.59
N PRO A 4 44.50 29.91 -16.28
CA PRO A 4 43.26 29.33 -15.71
C PRO A 4 42.13 30.34 -15.91
N VAL A 5 41.04 29.84 -16.53
CA VAL A 5 39.78 30.57 -16.61
C VAL A 5 39.03 30.36 -15.29
N ALA A 6 38.80 31.47 -14.59
CA ALA A 6 37.93 31.51 -13.42
C ALA A 6 36.48 31.27 -13.83
N LEU A 7 35.84 30.25 -13.29
CA LEU A 7 34.38 30.09 -13.36
C LEU A 7 33.77 30.92 -12.23
N ALA A 8 33.05 31.95 -12.63
CA ALA A 8 32.22 32.75 -11.73
C ALA A 8 31.04 31.94 -11.25
N ALA A 9 30.81 31.96 -9.93
CA ALA A 9 29.56 31.55 -9.31
C ALA A 9 28.47 32.57 -9.70
N GLY A 10 27.44 32.11 -10.34
CA GLY A 10 26.30 32.92 -10.74
C GLY A 10 25.03 32.14 -10.80
N ASP A 11 24.14 32.48 -9.89
CA ASP A 11 22.69 32.39 -9.99
C ASP A 11 22.02 31.02 -10.07
N PHE A 12 21.73 30.45 -8.90
CA PHE A 12 20.63 29.56 -8.72
C PHE A 12 19.32 30.31 -8.99
N LEU A 13 18.70 30.05 -10.12
CA LEU A 13 17.34 30.48 -10.45
C LEU A 13 16.34 29.83 -9.45
N THR A 14 15.91 30.61 -8.48
CA THR A 14 14.78 30.30 -7.63
C THR A 14 13.52 30.35 -8.49
N TRP A 15 13.00 29.21 -8.88
CA TRP A 15 11.65 29.10 -9.42
C TRP A 15 10.64 29.33 -8.27
N ARG A 16 10.20 30.58 -8.10
CA ARG A 16 9.00 30.89 -7.35
C ARG A 16 7.81 30.50 -8.21
N ILE A 17 7.17 29.39 -7.86
CA ILE A 17 5.82 29.07 -8.35
C ILE A 17 4.90 30.14 -7.74
N ARG A 18 4.40 31.06 -8.58
CA ARG A 18 3.37 32.01 -8.20
C ARG A 18 2.05 31.22 -8.12
N LEU A 19 1.59 30.91 -6.90
CA LEU A 19 0.23 30.41 -6.68
C LEU A 19 -0.75 31.54 -7.10
N PRO A 20 -1.83 31.22 -7.81
CA PRO A 20 -2.87 32.19 -8.07
C PRO A 20 -3.57 32.55 -6.77
N ASP A 21 -3.83 33.85 -6.56
CA ASP A 21 -4.62 34.38 -5.45
C ASP A 21 -5.98 33.71 -5.41
N SER A 22 -6.22 32.90 -4.39
CA SER A 22 -7.50 32.27 -4.12
C SER A 22 -8.46 33.24 -3.40
N GLY A 23 -9.02 34.14 -4.16
CA GLY A 23 -10.23 34.86 -3.79
C GLY A 23 -11.46 34.07 -4.27
N SER A 24 -11.84 32.99 -3.61
CA SER A 24 -13.19 32.47 -3.67
C SER A 24 -13.47 31.73 -2.37
N SER A 25 -14.40 32.27 -1.60
CA SER A 25 -15.02 31.66 -0.45
C SER A 25 -15.62 30.31 -0.86
N SER A 26 -15.02 29.22 -0.39
CA SER A 26 -15.61 27.90 -0.47
C SER A 26 -16.95 27.91 0.29
N PRO A 27 -18.02 27.33 -0.26
CA PRO A 27 -19.25 27.15 0.49
C PRO A 27 -18.97 26.28 1.74
N PRO A 28 -19.70 26.50 2.85
CA PRO A 28 -19.53 25.73 4.06
C PRO A 28 -19.77 24.25 3.75
N CYS A 29 -18.82 23.42 4.21
CA CYS A 29 -18.93 21.98 4.17
C CYS A 29 -20.26 21.57 4.84
N GLU A 30 -21.23 21.15 4.06
CA GLU A 30 -22.47 20.58 4.57
C GLU A 30 -22.08 19.37 5.42
N LYS A 31 -22.54 19.37 6.67
CA LYS A 31 -22.38 18.25 7.60
C LYS A 31 -22.94 17.01 6.92
N GLY A 32 -22.02 16.12 6.51
CA GLY A 32 -22.36 14.90 5.83
C GLY A 32 -23.41 14.11 6.61
N GLU A 33 -24.57 13.92 6.00
CA GLU A 33 -25.46 12.84 6.36
C GLU A 33 -24.62 11.57 6.41
N LYS A 34 -24.70 10.81 7.51
CA LYS A 34 -24.15 9.45 7.60
C LYS A 34 -24.78 8.65 6.45
N ARG A 35 -24.07 8.57 5.34
CA ARG A 35 -24.40 7.67 4.26
C ARG A 35 -24.42 6.28 4.86
N MET A 36 -25.59 5.67 5.01
CA MET A 36 -25.68 4.26 5.38
C MET A 36 -24.85 3.50 4.35
N GLU A 37 -23.81 2.82 4.80
CA GLU A 37 -22.95 2.03 3.91
C GLU A 37 -23.82 0.97 3.24
N GLN A 38 -24.15 1.20 1.97
CA GLN A 38 -24.96 0.27 1.20
C GLN A 38 -24.17 -0.97 0.78
N TYR A 39 -22.84 -0.93 0.90
CA TYR A 39 -21.93 -2.01 0.50
C TYR A 39 -20.69 -2.05 1.42
N THR A 40 -19.99 -3.18 1.44
CA THR A 40 -18.78 -3.36 2.25
C THR A 40 -17.48 -3.14 1.47
N THR A 41 -17.42 -3.57 0.21
CA THR A 41 -16.25 -3.42 -0.66
C THR A 41 -16.66 -3.02 -2.07
N GLN A 42 -15.71 -2.54 -2.89
CA GLN A 42 -15.94 -2.24 -4.30
C GLN A 42 -16.48 -3.47 -5.04
N MET A 43 -15.98 -4.67 -4.73
CA MET A 43 -16.50 -5.92 -5.30
C MET A 43 -17.93 -6.19 -4.86
N ASP A 44 -18.27 -5.97 -3.59
CA ASP A 44 -19.65 -6.15 -3.08
C ASP A 44 -20.61 -5.17 -3.77
N ALA A 45 -20.19 -3.91 -3.91
CA ALA A 45 -20.95 -2.91 -4.65
C ALA A 45 -21.23 -3.35 -6.09
N ALA A 46 -20.17 -3.77 -6.81
CA ALA A 46 -20.28 -4.23 -8.20
C ALA A 46 -21.21 -5.45 -8.35
N ARG A 47 -21.12 -6.43 -7.45
CA ARG A 47 -22.01 -7.61 -7.43
C ARG A 47 -23.48 -7.26 -7.19
N ARG A 48 -23.73 -6.16 -6.50
CA ARG A 48 -25.09 -5.65 -6.21
C ARG A 48 -25.57 -4.63 -7.24
N GLY A 49 -24.76 -4.36 -8.28
CA GLY A 49 -25.09 -3.38 -9.32
C GLY A 49 -25.02 -1.93 -8.83
N ILE A 50 -24.32 -1.66 -7.74
CA ILE A 50 -24.14 -0.31 -7.18
C ILE A 50 -22.95 0.33 -7.86
N VAL A 51 -23.17 1.48 -8.50
CA VAL A 51 -22.13 2.30 -9.11
C VAL A 51 -21.51 3.17 -8.02
N THR A 52 -20.22 2.96 -7.77
CA THR A 52 -19.44 3.75 -6.81
C THR A 52 -18.71 4.89 -7.53
N LYS A 53 -18.34 5.92 -6.78
CA LYS A 53 -17.54 7.03 -7.30
C LYS A 53 -16.18 6.53 -7.83
N GLU A 54 -15.57 5.59 -7.13
CA GLU A 54 -14.30 4.98 -7.50
C GLU A 54 -14.42 4.20 -8.82
N LEU A 55 -15.51 3.45 -9.01
CA LEU A 55 -15.79 2.73 -10.25
C LEU A 55 -15.93 3.68 -11.44
N GLU A 56 -16.64 4.80 -11.29
CA GLU A 56 -16.79 5.82 -12.34
C GLU A 56 -15.46 6.46 -12.72
N ILE A 57 -14.63 6.80 -11.73
CA ILE A 57 -13.31 7.40 -11.95
C ILE A 57 -12.40 6.42 -12.72
N VAL A 58 -12.35 5.16 -12.27
CA VAL A 58 -11.54 4.11 -12.92
C VAL A 58 -12.03 3.85 -14.35
N ALA A 59 -13.33 3.73 -14.57
CA ALA A 59 -13.90 3.55 -15.91
C ALA A 59 -13.46 4.66 -16.86
N LYS A 60 -13.56 5.92 -16.42
CA LYS A 60 -13.11 7.07 -17.21
C LYS A 60 -11.62 7.04 -17.51
N LYS A 61 -10.76 6.71 -16.52
CA LYS A 61 -9.31 6.60 -16.70
C LYS A 61 -8.92 5.49 -17.68
N GLU A 62 -9.64 4.38 -17.64
CA GLU A 62 -9.39 3.22 -18.51
C GLU A 62 -10.07 3.33 -19.88
N ARG A 63 -10.84 4.41 -20.13
CA ARG A 63 -11.62 4.64 -21.36
C ARG A 63 -12.64 3.52 -21.61
N MET A 64 -13.23 3.01 -20.55
CA MET A 64 -14.29 2.02 -20.54
C MET A 64 -15.58 2.64 -20.04
N THR A 65 -16.71 2.01 -20.33
CA THR A 65 -17.97 2.36 -19.66
C THR A 65 -18.08 1.67 -18.30
N VAL A 66 -18.96 2.14 -17.45
CA VAL A 66 -19.24 1.50 -16.15
C VAL A 66 -19.81 0.09 -16.37
N GLU A 67 -20.64 -0.10 -17.40
CA GLU A 67 -21.24 -1.38 -17.77
C GLU A 67 -20.20 -2.42 -18.22
N GLU A 68 -19.08 -1.99 -18.80
CA GLU A 68 -17.97 -2.86 -19.19
C GLU A 68 -17.08 -3.19 -17.98
N LEU A 69 -16.81 -2.23 -17.10
CA LEU A 69 -15.90 -2.40 -15.96
C LEU A 69 -16.55 -3.14 -14.79
N MET A 70 -17.81 -2.84 -14.46
CA MET A 70 -18.50 -3.40 -13.29
C MET A 70 -18.51 -4.94 -13.27
N PRO A 71 -18.80 -5.67 -14.37
CA PRO A 71 -18.72 -7.12 -14.37
C PRO A 71 -17.31 -7.65 -14.07
N LEU A 72 -16.27 -6.98 -14.53
CA LEU A 72 -14.88 -7.38 -14.25
C LEU A 72 -14.54 -7.26 -12.76
N VAL A 73 -15.04 -6.21 -12.11
CA VAL A 73 -14.89 -6.03 -10.65
C VAL A 73 -15.73 -7.07 -9.89
N ALA A 74 -16.97 -7.30 -10.29
CA ALA A 74 -17.88 -8.26 -9.66
C ALA A 74 -17.34 -9.72 -9.72
N GLU A 75 -16.68 -10.06 -10.82
CA GLU A 75 -16.05 -11.37 -11.05
C GLU A 75 -14.65 -11.50 -10.40
N GLY A 76 -14.10 -10.42 -9.85
CA GLY A 76 -12.75 -10.40 -9.27
C GLY A 76 -11.63 -10.41 -10.31
N LYS A 77 -11.91 -10.06 -11.57
CA LYS A 77 -10.92 -9.89 -12.63
C LYS A 77 -10.22 -8.55 -12.57
N VAL A 78 -10.84 -7.58 -11.90
CA VAL A 78 -10.33 -6.24 -11.60
C VAL A 78 -10.53 -5.94 -10.14
N ALA A 79 -9.49 -5.42 -9.48
CA ALA A 79 -9.56 -4.82 -8.15
C ALA A 79 -9.45 -3.31 -8.28
N ILE A 80 -10.26 -2.57 -7.51
CA ILE A 80 -10.12 -1.14 -7.29
C ILE A 80 -9.57 -0.97 -5.89
N CYS A 81 -8.30 -0.61 -5.77
CA CYS A 81 -7.60 -0.49 -4.50
C CYS A 81 -7.89 0.91 -3.92
N ALA A 82 -8.85 1.00 -3.01
CA ALA A 82 -9.27 2.27 -2.42
C ALA A 82 -9.80 2.03 -1.00
N ASN A 83 -8.91 2.15 -0.01
CA ASN A 83 -9.28 2.03 1.40
C ASN A 83 -10.24 3.18 1.79
N LYS A 84 -11.24 2.88 2.58
CA LYS A 84 -12.25 3.84 3.08
C LYS A 84 -11.64 5.02 3.86
N HIS A 85 -10.46 4.84 4.45
CA HIS A 85 -9.73 5.85 5.22
C HIS A 85 -8.75 6.68 4.37
N HIS A 86 -8.44 6.25 3.13
CA HIS A 86 -7.59 7.00 2.22
C HIS A 86 -8.40 8.06 1.46
N THR A 87 -8.59 9.22 2.07
CA THR A 87 -9.55 10.25 1.59
C THR A 87 -9.05 11.07 0.40
N CYS A 88 -7.74 11.15 0.18
CA CYS A 88 -7.15 11.90 -0.94
C CYS A 88 -6.84 11.03 -2.17
N ILE A 89 -7.20 9.76 -2.15
CA ILE A 89 -6.91 8.83 -3.24
C ILE A 89 -7.55 9.26 -4.55
N ASP A 90 -6.78 9.15 -5.63
CA ASP A 90 -7.24 9.18 -7.02
C ASP A 90 -7.27 7.72 -7.54
N PRO A 91 -8.39 6.99 -7.41
CA PRO A 91 -8.42 5.53 -7.50
C PRO A 91 -8.01 5.01 -8.86
N GLU A 92 -7.33 3.87 -8.85
CA GLU A 92 -6.92 3.11 -10.04
C GLU A 92 -7.46 1.68 -9.96
N GLY A 93 -7.73 1.10 -11.12
CA GLY A 93 -8.06 -0.31 -11.24
C GLY A 93 -6.85 -1.14 -11.63
N VAL A 94 -6.73 -2.34 -11.09
CA VAL A 94 -5.68 -3.31 -11.44
C VAL A 94 -6.32 -4.62 -11.86
N GLY A 95 -6.02 -5.09 -13.06
CA GLY A 95 -6.57 -6.36 -13.53
C GLY A 95 -6.74 -6.46 -15.04
N SER A 96 -7.63 -7.35 -15.44
CA SER A 96 -7.87 -7.70 -16.85
C SER A 96 -8.42 -6.53 -17.64
N MET A 97 -7.95 -6.36 -18.86
CA MET A 97 -8.38 -5.33 -19.83
C MET A 97 -7.95 -3.89 -19.47
N LEU A 98 -7.29 -3.66 -18.36
CA LEU A 98 -6.85 -2.35 -17.93
C LEU A 98 -5.40 -2.07 -18.33
N ARG A 99 -5.03 -0.79 -18.36
CA ARG A 99 -3.64 -0.35 -18.55
C ARG A 99 -2.74 -0.93 -17.45
N THR A 100 -1.50 -1.21 -17.80
CA THR A 100 -0.47 -1.57 -16.81
C THR A 100 -0.19 -0.40 -15.87
N LYS A 101 -0.26 -0.63 -14.56
CA LYS A 101 0.04 0.34 -13.52
C LYS A 101 1.52 0.27 -13.13
N ILE A 102 2.10 1.43 -12.85
CA ILE A 102 3.46 1.54 -12.34
C ILE A 102 3.40 1.67 -10.83
N ASN A 103 4.03 0.72 -10.14
CA ASN A 103 4.21 0.75 -8.69
C ASN A 103 5.66 1.11 -8.38
N VAL A 104 5.87 2.10 -7.50
CA VAL A 104 7.19 2.55 -7.07
C VAL A 104 7.45 2.08 -5.65
N ASN A 105 8.56 1.35 -5.47
CA ASN A 105 9.00 0.87 -4.17
C ASN A 105 9.92 1.90 -3.51
N LEU A 106 9.65 2.24 -2.27
CA LEU A 106 10.47 3.13 -1.43
C LEU A 106 10.30 2.76 0.05
N GLY A 107 10.86 3.53 0.94
CA GLY A 107 10.71 3.34 2.39
C GLY A 107 12.03 3.50 3.14
N VAL A 108 11.92 3.77 4.43
CA VAL A 108 13.08 3.94 5.31
C VAL A 108 13.71 2.59 5.70
N SER A 109 15.04 2.64 5.86
CA SER A 109 15.85 1.50 6.29
C SER A 109 16.80 1.91 7.40
N ARG A 110 17.62 0.97 7.89
CA ARG A 110 18.67 1.28 8.87
C ARG A 110 19.66 2.35 8.34
N ASP A 111 19.90 2.34 7.03
CA ASP A 111 20.91 3.19 6.39
C ASP A 111 20.32 4.52 5.88
N CYS A 112 19.01 4.60 5.68
CA CYS A 112 18.29 5.80 5.28
C CYS A 112 17.03 5.94 6.14
N LYS A 113 17.03 6.89 7.07
CA LYS A 113 16.00 7.03 8.13
C LYS A 113 15.15 8.30 8.00
N ASP A 114 15.37 9.08 6.96
CA ASP A 114 14.75 10.39 6.78
C ASP A 114 13.41 10.25 6.06
N TYR A 115 12.33 10.43 6.80
CA TYR A 115 10.96 10.36 6.28
C TYR A 115 10.59 11.54 5.36
N ASP A 116 11.22 12.70 5.53
CA ASP A 116 10.95 13.85 4.66
C ASP A 116 11.55 13.61 3.29
N VAL A 117 12.78 13.09 3.23
CA VAL A 117 13.40 12.63 1.97
C VAL A 117 12.58 11.53 1.30
N GLU A 118 12.03 10.56 2.06
CA GLU A 118 11.16 9.55 1.49
C GLU A 118 9.86 10.17 0.93
N MET A 119 9.29 11.17 1.61
CA MET A 119 8.10 11.86 1.11
C MET A 119 8.37 12.66 -0.16
N GLU A 120 9.55 13.31 -0.28
CA GLU A 120 9.99 13.96 -1.52
C GLU A 120 10.05 12.96 -2.69
N LYS A 121 10.58 11.74 -2.45
CA LYS A 121 10.60 10.67 -3.47
C LYS A 121 9.18 10.22 -3.86
N VAL A 122 8.27 10.13 -2.90
CA VAL A 122 6.85 9.82 -3.16
C VAL A 122 6.26 10.84 -4.12
N MET A 123 6.38 12.12 -3.79
CA MET A 123 5.81 13.20 -4.61
C MET A 123 6.46 13.29 -5.99
N ALA A 124 7.77 13.05 -6.08
CA ALA A 124 8.48 12.95 -7.35
C ALA A 124 7.95 11.76 -8.19
N ALA A 125 7.77 10.59 -7.59
CA ALA A 125 7.24 9.42 -8.29
C ALA A 125 5.81 9.67 -8.81
N VAL A 126 4.94 10.26 -8.00
CA VAL A 126 3.58 10.66 -8.41
C VAL A 126 3.62 11.65 -9.57
N SER A 127 4.47 12.68 -9.50
CA SER A 127 4.62 13.67 -10.58
C SER A 127 5.11 13.05 -11.91
N MET A 128 5.85 11.95 -11.84
CA MET A 128 6.29 11.17 -12.99
C MET A 128 5.27 10.12 -13.46
N GLY A 129 4.10 10.05 -12.85
CA GLY A 129 3.01 9.17 -13.26
C GLY A 129 3.00 7.80 -12.58
N ALA A 130 3.56 7.66 -11.39
CA ALA A 130 3.35 6.46 -10.58
C ALA A 130 1.88 6.34 -10.18
N HIS A 131 1.33 5.13 -10.31
CA HIS A 131 -0.06 4.80 -9.98
C HIS A 131 -0.18 4.23 -8.56
N ALA A 132 0.90 3.65 -8.05
CA ALA A 132 0.98 3.07 -6.72
C ALA A 132 2.35 3.33 -6.10
N ILE A 133 2.35 3.48 -4.78
CA ILE A 133 3.54 3.57 -3.95
C ILE A 133 3.54 2.39 -2.99
N MET A 134 4.62 1.61 -2.99
CA MET A 134 4.82 0.52 -2.06
C MET A 134 5.78 0.96 -0.96
N ASP A 135 5.27 1.18 0.24
CA ASP A 135 6.08 1.46 1.42
C ASP A 135 6.69 0.17 1.96
N LEU A 136 7.99 0.03 1.76
CA LEU A 136 8.80 -1.10 2.23
C LEU A 136 9.62 -0.73 3.48
N SER A 137 9.19 0.25 4.23
CA SER A 137 9.84 0.69 5.47
C SER A 137 10.08 -0.49 6.41
N SER A 138 11.27 -0.53 6.98
CA SER A 138 11.73 -1.66 7.78
C SER A 138 12.55 -1.23 8.99
N HIS A 139 12.44 0.05 9.37
CA HIS A 139 13.18 0.62 10.49
C HIS A 139 12.42 1.77 11.13
N GLY A 140 12.52 1.89 12.45
CA GLY A 140 11.91 2.97 13.22
C GLY A 140 10.40 2.82 13.40
N ASN A 141 9.74 3.91 13.78
CA ASN A 141 8.28 3.95 13.90
C ASN A 141 7.67 4.34 12.53
N THR A 142 7.08 3.39 11.84
CA THR A 142 6.51 3.56 10.50
C THR A 142 5.13 4.21 10.49
N ILE A 143 4.40 4.18 11.61
CA ILE A 143 3.01 4.68 11.70
C ILE A 143 2.87 6.14 11.25
N PRO A 144 3.69 7.11 11.71
CA PRO A 144 3.54 8.50 11.28
C PRO A 144 3.75 8.67 9.77
N PHE A 145 4.71 7.96 9.18
CA PHE A 145 4.97 8.02 7.76
C PHE A 145 3.82 7.43 6.94
N ARG A 146 3.33 6.25 7.35
CA ARG A 146 2.19 5.59 6.68
C ARG A 146 0.93 6.46 6.72
N ARG A 147 0.61 7.08 7.87
CA ARG A 147 -0.50 8.02 7.98
C ARG A 147 -0.31 9.28 7.14
N LYS A 148 0.93 9.79 7.04
CA LYS A 148 1.24 10.92 6.15
C LYS A 148 1.06 10.53 4.68
N LEU A 149 1.49 9.33 4.28
CA LEU A 149 1.27 8.82 2.93
C LEU A 149 -0.23 8.79 2.57
N THR A 150 -1.06 8.17 3.41
CA THR A 150 -2.50 8.05 3.14
C THR A 150 -3.27 9.37 3.30
N ALA A 151 -2.68 10.38 3.91
CA ALA A 151 -3.27 11.72 4.01
C ALA A 151 -2.90 12.65 2.84
N GLU A 152 -1.74 12.47 2.21
CA GLU A 152 -1.18 13.45 1.27
C GLU A 152 -0.92 12.88 -0.14
N CYS A 153 -0.75 11.57 -0.30
CA CYS A 153 -0.42 10.95 -1.58
C CYS A 153 -1.68 10.46 -2.29
N PRO A 154 -1.99 10.91 -3.52
CA PRO A 154 -3.18 10.47 -4.25
C PRO A 154 -3.01 9.10 -4.92
N ALA A 155 -1.80 8.54 -5.01
CA ALA A 155 -1.59 7.21 -5.55
C ALA A 155 -1.99 6.11 -4.56
N MET A 156 -2.33 4.92 -5.04
CA MET A 156 -2.60 3.76 -4.20
C MET A 156 -1.40 3.47 -3.29
N ILE A 157 -1.63 3.25 -2.01
CA ILE A 157 -0.58 2.94 -1.02
C ILE A 157 -0.61 1.45 -0.70
N GLY A 158 0.52 0.79 -0.92
CA GLY A 158 0.73 -0.60 -0.57
C GLY A 158 1.76 -0.78 0.53
N THR A 159 1.64 -1.85 1.31
CA THR A 159 2.59 -2.18 2.39
C THR A 159 2.83 -3.67 2.51
N VAL A 160 3.82 -4.03 3.33
CA VAL A 160 4.16 -5.43 3.66
C VAL A 160 4.09 -5.59 5.20
N PRO A 161 2.94 -5.94 5.77
CA PRO A 161 2.73 -5.94 7.22
C PRO A 161 3.75 -6.74 8.03
N ILE A 162 4.27 -7.85 7.49
CA ILE A 162 5.29 -8.66 8.18
C ILE A 162 6.57 -7.87 8.52
N TYR A 163 6.93 -6.85 7.73
CA TYR A 163 8.11 -6.03 8.04
C TYR A 163 7.89 -5.22 9.31
N ASP A 164 6.67 -4.69 9.45
CA ASP A 164 6.28 -3.87 10.59
C ASP A 164 6.07 -4.72 11.86
N SER A 165 5.62 -5.96 11.75
CA SER A 165 5.39 -6.84 12.90
C SER A 165 6.62 -6.98 13.79
N VAL A 166 7.83 -7.02 13.20
CA VAL A 166 9.08 -7.14 13.96
C VAL A 166 9.48 -5.83 14.63
N ILE A 167 9.31 -4.69 13.93
CA ILE A 167 9.73 -3.38 14.43
C ILE A 167 8.71 -2.72 15.33
N HIS A 168 7.42 -2.97 15.12
CA HIS A 168 6.33 -2.39 15.92
C HIS A 168 6.41 -2.84 17.38
N TYR A 169 6.56 -4.14 17.61
CA TYR A 169 6.60 -4.68 18.96
C TYR A 169 7.97 -4.59 19.63
N GLN A 170 9.04 -4.35 18.89
CA GLN A 170 10.43 -4.28 19.40
C GLN A 170 10.79 -5.47 20.30
N ARG A 171 10.29 -6.67 19.95
CA ARG A 171 10.50 -7.94 20.67
C ARG A 171 11.19 -8.94 19.76
N ASP A 172 11.79 -9.95 20.37
CA ASP A 172 12.38 -11.07 19.63
C ASP A 172 11.30 -11.77 18.79
N LEU A 173 11.64 -12.10 17.55
CA LEU A 173 10.73 -12.75 16.62
C LEU A 173 10.09 -14.01 17.22
N ALA A 174 10.82 -14.81 17.96
CA ALA A 174 10.32 -16.03 18.60
C ALA A 174 9.27 -15.79 19.69
N THR A 175 9.16 -14.56 20.21
CA THR A 175 8.18 -14.20 21.26
C THR A 175 6.88 -13.63 20.70
N LEU A 176 6.82 -13.36 19.40
CA LEU A 176 5.62 -12.90 18.74
C LEU A 176 4.59 -14.03 18.65
N THR A 177 3.34 -13.70 18.84
CA THR A 177 2.19 -14.62 18.70
C THR A 177 1.53 -14.44 17.33
N ALA A 178 0.71 -15.41 16.91
CA ALA A 178 -0.09 -15.27 15.70
C ALA A 178 -0.94 -13.99 15.72
N LYS A 179 -1.51 -13.65 16.88
CA LYS A 179 -2.30 -12.43 17.06
C LYS A 179 -1.48 -11.16 16.79
N ASP A 180 -0.22 -11.10 17.19
CA ASP A 180 0.63 -9.93 16.96
C ASP A 180 0.77 -9.64 15.44
N PHE A 181 0.89 -10.69 14.59
CA PHE A 181 0.94 -10.53 13.13
C PHE A 181 -0.39 -10.04 12.55
N ILE A 182 -1.51 -10.56 13.04
CA ILE A 182 -2.85 -10.18 12.57
C ILE A 182 -3.19 -8.75 12.99
N ASP A 183 -2.86 -8.36 14.24
CA ASP A 183 -3.06 -7.00 14.73
C ASP A 183 -2.31 -5.96 13.89
N VAL A 184 -1.12 -6.29 13.37
CA VAL A 184 -0.39 -5.40 12.46
C VAL A 184 -1.11 -5.26 11.10
N VAL A 185 -1.74 -6.30 10.58
CA VAL A 185 -2.57 -6.18 9.36
C VAL A 185 -3.71 -5.20 9.60
N ARG A 186 -4.40 -5.32 10.74
CA ARG A 186 -5.46 -4.37 11.14
C ARG A 186 -4.94 -2.94 11.25
N LEU A 187 -3.79 -2.75 11.88
CA LEU A 187 -3.17 -1.43 12.03
C LEU A 187 -2.90 -0.77 10.67
N HIS A 188 -2.40 -1.53 9.68
CA HIS A 188 -2.17 -1.00 8.33
C HIS A 188 -3.48 -0.65 7.62
N ALA A 189 -4.52 -1.47 7.78
CA ALA A 189 -5.84 -1.21 7.21
C ALA A 189 -6.47 0.05 7.84
N GLU A 190 -6.39 0.22 9.16
CA GLU A 190 -6.87 1.41 9.89
C GLU A 190 -6.14 2.69 9.48
N ASP A 191 -4.84 2.60 9.22
CA ASP A 191 -4.02 3.74 8.76
C ASP A 191 -4.29 4.13 7.28
N GLY A 192 -5.21 3.44 6.57
CA GLY A 192 -5.68 3.82 5.24
C GLY A 192 -4.91 3.18 4.08
N VAL A 193 -4.14 2.11 4.31
CA VAL A 193 -3.42 1.39 3.25
C VAL A 193 -4.41 0.71 2.29
N ASP A 194 -4.21 0.87 0.97
CA ASP A 194 -5.13 0.41 -0.06
C ASP A 194 -4.93 -1.05 -0.45
N PHE A 195 -3.69 -1.54 -0.36
CA PHE A 195 -3.38 -2.93 -0.64
C PHE A 195 -2.20 -3.43 0.20
N VAL A 196 -2.19 -4.73 0.46
CA VAL A 196 -1.15 -5.36 1.28
C VAL A 196 -0.54 -6.57 0.58
N THR A 197 0.76 -6.76 0.78
CA THR A 197 1.45 -7.99 0.40
C THR A 197 1.58 -8.89 1.62
N LEU A 198 0.93 -10.05 1.57
CA LEU A 198 0.96 -11.05 2.64
C LEU A 198 1.66 -12.33 2.19
N HIS A 199 2.38 -12.97 3.12
CA HIS A 199 3.15 -14.18 2.87
C HIS A 199 2.39 -15.42 3.34
N CYS A 200 1.19 -15.67 2.78
CA CYS A 200 0.28 -16.75 3.21
C CYS A 200 0.67 -18.14 2.69
N GLY A 201 1.46 -18.23 1.62
CA GLY A 201 1.77 -19.50 0.93
C GLY A 201 2.86 -20.35 1.59
N ILE A 202 3.53 -19.87 2.64
CA ILE A 202 4.53 -20.62 3.38
C ILE A 202 3.80 -21.42 4.46
N THR A 203 3.88 -22.76 4.38
CA THR A 203 3.28 -23.68 5.33
C THR A 203 4.32 -24.62 5.93
N ARG A 204 3.99 -25.33 7.00
CA ARG A 204 4.86 -26.37 7.56
C ARG A 204 5.24 -27.43 6.51
N LYS A 205 4.32 -27.75 5.62
CA LYS A 205 4.56 -28.67 4.49
C LYS A 205 5.63 -28.11 3.53
N THR A 206 5.59 -26.82 3.21
CA THR A 206 6.59 -26.18 2.35
C THR A 206 7.95 -26.07 3.04
N ILE A 207 7.98 -25.88 4.36
CA ILE A 207 9.22 -25.92 5.15
C ILE A 207 9.90 -27.29 5.02
N GLU A 208 9.14 -28.37 5.18
CA GLU A 208 9.68 -29.73 5.06
C GLU A 208 10.22 -29.99 3.65
N GLN A 209 9.51 -29.52 2.62
CA GLN A 209 9.99 -29.61 1.23
C GLN A 209 11.30 -28.83 1.02
N ILE A 210 11.45 -27.65 1.60
CA ILE A 210 12.68 -26.85 1.51
C ILE A 210 13.85 -27.56 2.21
N ARG A 211 13.61 -28.24 3.33
CA ARG A 211 14.63 -29.01 4.06
C ARG A 211 15.10 -30.26 3.30
N THR A 212 14.19 -30.92 2.62
CA THR A 212 14.47 -32.19 1.91
C THR A 212 15.00 -31.96 0.49
N HIS A 213 14.57 -30.90 -0.18
CA HIS A 213 14.97 -30.56 -1.54
C HIS A 213 15.92 -29.37 -1.55
N LYS A 214 17.20 -29.62 -1.85
CA LYS A 214 18.19 -28.55 -1.96
C LYS A 214 17.88 -27.63 -3.12
N ARG A 215 17.56 -26.37 -2.83
CA ARG A 215 17.46 -25.31 -3.82
C ARG A 215 18.84 -24.71 -4.12
N LYS A 216 19.04 -24.22 -5.35
CA LYS A 216 20.27 -23.48 -5.69
C LYS A 216 20.40 -22.18 -4.89
N MET A 217 19.27 -21.50 -4.65
CA MET A 217 19.19 -20.32 -3.81
C MET A 217 18.23 -20.59 -2.65
N ASN A 218 18.54 -20.03 -1.49
CA ASN A 218 17.69 -20.05 -0.32
C ASN A 218 16.44 -19.18 -0.52
N ILE A 219 15.67 -18.93 0.53
CA ILE A 219 14.52 -18.04 0.50
C ILE A 219 15.03 -16.61 0.24
N VAL A 220 14.64 -16.03 -0.89
CA VAL A 220 15.07 -14.69 -1.29
C VAL A 220 14.14 -13.61 -0.73
N SER A 221 12.85 -13.93 -0.58
CA SER A 221 11.85 -13.01 -0.03
C SER A 221 12.19 -12.68 1.43
N ARG A 222 12.31 -11.39 1.75
CA ARG A 222 12.55 -10.92 3.12
C ARG A 222 11.40 -11.29 4.06
N GLY A 223 10.15 -10.98 3.69
CA GLY A 223 8.98 -11.33 4.50
C GLY A 223 8.79 -12.83 4.59
N GLY A 224 9.00 -13.57 3.50
CA GLY A 224 8.98 -15.01 3.49
C GLY A 224 10.02 -15.63 4.43
N SER A 225 11.24 -15.05 4.50
CA SER A 225 12.28 -15.49 5.43
C SER A 225 11.90 -15.25 6.88
N LEU A 226 11.25 -14.13 7.20
CA LEU A 226 10.79 -13.82 8.56
C LEU A 226 9.71 -14.80 9.03
N VAL A 227 8.69 -15.07 8.20
CA VAL A 227 7.66 -16.07 8.50
C VAL A 227 8.29 -17.46 8.67
N PHE A 228 9.14 -17.86 7.72
CA PHE A 228 9.83 -19.14 7.80
C PHE A 228 10.66 -19.28 9.09
N ALA A 229 11.42 -18.25 9.47
CA ALA A 229 12.22 -18.25 10.70
C ALA A 229 11.32 -18.38 11.94
N TRP A 230 10.24 -17.59 12.01
CA TRP A 230 9.28 -17.66 13.11
C TRP A 230 8.69 -19.07 13.27
N MET A 231 8.22 -19.65 12.16
CA MET A 231 7.67 -21.02 12.15
C MET A 231 8.71 -22.07 12.60
N CYS A 232 9.97 -21.90 12.21
CA CYS A 232 11.04 -22.80 12.64
C CYS A 232 11.39 -22.67 14.13
N MET A 233 11.35 -21.43 14.67
CA MET A 233 11.70 -21.13 16.06
C MET A 233 10.57 -21.55 17.03
N THR A 234 9.33 -21.34 16.64
CA THR A 234 8.14 -21.57 17.50
C THR A 234 7.53 -22.96 17.30
N GLY A 235 7.73 -23.58 16.14
CA GLY A 235 7.05 -24.81 15.75
C GLY A 235 5.60 -24.63 15.31
N ASN A 236 5.09 -23.38 15.28
CA ASN A 236 3.74 -23.05 14.89
C ASN A 236 3.56 -23.02 13.37
N GLU A 237 2.32 -23.01 12.90
CA GLU A 237 1.97 -22.77 11.49
C GLU A 237 2.07 -21.29 11.17
N ASN A 238 2.15 -20.93 9.89
CA ASN A 238 2.14 -19.56 9.43
C ASN A 238 0.86 -18.84 9.87
N PRO A 239 0.94 -17.74 10.63
CA PRO A 239 -0.24 -17.04 11.14
C PRO A 239 -1.15 -16.51 10.03
N PHE A 240 -0.60 -16.05 8.91
CA PHE A 240 -1.38 -15.58 7.77
C PHE A 240 -2.06 -16.70 6.97
N TYR A 241 -1.58 -17.93 7.08
CA TYR A 241 -2.23 -19.11 6.51
C TYR A 241 -3.31 -19.66 7.46
N GLU A 242 -2.97 -19.81 8.74
CA GLU A 242 -3.85 -20.43 9.74
C GLU A 242 -5.07 -19.53 10.05
N HIS A 243 -4.86 -18.21 10.12
CA HIS A 243 -5.88 -17.19 10.41
C HIS A 243 -6.31 -16.42 9.15
N TYR A 244 -6.29 -17.05 7.97
CA TYR A 244 -6.55 -16.36 6.71
C TYR A 244 -7.93 -15.73 6.65
N ASP A 245 -8.97 -16.40 7.18
CA ASP A 245 -10.33 -15.87 7.20
C ASP A 245 -10.44 -14.61 8.07
N GLU A 246 -9.75 -14.58 9.22
CA GLU A 246 -9.69 -13.39 10.08
C GLU A 246 -8.99 -12.21 9.35
N VAL A 247 -7.93 -12.50 8.62
CA VAL A 247 -7.27 -11.49 7.76
C VAL A 247 -8.23 -10.96 6.72
N LEU A 248 -8.98 -11.83 6.03
CA LEU A 248 -9.97 -11.42 5.03
C LEU A 248 -11.08 -10.55 5.63
N ASP A 249 -11.55 -10.86 6.85
CA ASP A 249 -12.56 -10.07 7.53
C ASP A 249 -12.04 -8.65 7.86
N ILE A 250 -10.81 -8.54 8.35
CA ILE A 250 -10.15 -7.24 8.56
C ILE A 250 -10.08 -6.46 7.25
N LEU A 251 -9.56 -7.06 6.19
CA LEU A 251 -9.38 -6.36 4.92
C LEU A 251 -10.71 -5.96 4.28
N ARG A 252 -11.75 -6.77 4.44
CA ARG A 252 -13.12 -6.45 4.00
C ARG A 252 -13.70 -5.24 4.74
N GLU A 253 -13.43 -5.11 6.04
CA GLU A 253 -13.90 -3.99 6.87
C GLU A 253 -13.44 -2.64 6.32
N TYR A 254 -12.20 -2.56 5.83
CA TYR A 254 -11.57 -1.34 5.34
C TYR A 254 -11.50 -1.23 3.81
N ASP A 255 -11.97 -2.25 3.09
CA ASP A 255 -11.85 -2.37 1.61
C ASP A 255 -10.40 -2.38 1.12
N VAL A 256 -9.56 -3.20 1.75
CA VAL A 256 -8.15 -3.37 1.40
C VAL A 256 -7.97 -4.57 0.48
N THR A 257 -7.19 -4.39 -0.57
CA THR A 257 -6.85 -5.46 -1.53
C THR A 257 -5.60 -6.26 -1.08
N ILE A 258 -5.59 -7.58 -1.32
CA ILE A 258 -4.40 -8.44 -1.16
C ILE A 258 -3.68 -8.54 -2.50
#